data_5b241c20fc1073e9a88a06d03e21717f
#
_entry.id   5b241c20fc1073e9a88a06d03e21717f
#
_cell.length_a   1.000
_cell.length_b   1.000
_cell.length_c   1.000
_cell.angle_alpha   90.00
_cell.angle_beta   90.00
_cell.angle_gamma   90.00
#
_symmetry.space_group_name_H-M   'P 1'
#
loop_
_entity.id
_entity.type
_entity.pdbx_description
1 polymer ?
#
loop_
_entity_poly.entity_id
_entity_poly.type
_entity_poly.pdbx_seq_one_letter_code
_entity_poly.pdbx_strand_id
1 'polypeptide(L)'
;MSSRPKAFFINGGAGRVICAVPALEKYAEEHPDEKFLIVCEGGTDFFKGHPKLHNRVYDNWHKNLFHDKLVDMDLVTPEPYRVWEYFNQKCSLSQAFDIEINNKGVRDLGRPTLKLTQDEITNGKVGVKDVIAKTGKAKTIVFQPFGRGVQMKGDVVTDPSGRSFELGNVISIINKLQKEFSVIVMTELPLNFQTLGCKEQVATPSNLPIRQWAGIIKNVDMILTCDSVSQHIAYALNKPAVSVLGSTFPVNVSYPTCENIRVLDMGEGARIYSPIRITADEYADMNNDGIMAMNEKIENVIVDAVHELYNNCVKQ
;
A
#
# COMPACT_ATOMS: atom_id res chain seq x y z
N MET A 1 27.54 5.48 -29.61
CA MET A 1 27.08 4.09 -29.43
C MET A 1 25.67 4.19 -28.88
N SER A 2 24.70 3.56 -29.53
CA SER A 2 23.33 3.47 -28.98
C SER A 2 23.40 2.73 -27.65
N SER A 3 22.86 3.30 -26.58
CA SER A 3 22.75 2.60 -25.29
C SER A 3 21.87 1.36 -25.47
N ARG A 4 22.22 0.26 -24.84
CA ARG A 4 21.35 -0.93 -24.85
C ARG A 4 20.01 -0.61 -24.20
N PRO A 5 18.91 -1.22 -24.64
CA PRO A 5 17.63 -1.08 -23.97
C PRO A 5 17.72 -1.61 -22.52
N LYS A 6 16.98 -1.03 -21.61
CA LYS A 6 17.01 -1.39 -20.18
C LYS A 6 15.85 -2.31 -19.80
N ALA A 7 16.09 -3.20 -18.85
CA ALA A 7 15.06 -3.93 -18.14
C ALA A 7 15.14 -3.63 -16.65
N PHE A 8 14.09 -2.98 -16.10
CA PHE A 8 14.00 -2.62 -14.70
C PHE A 8 13.33 -3.75 -13.89
N PHE A 9 14.06 -4.31 -12.95
CA PHE A 9 13.56 -5.34 -12.05
C PHE A 9 13.02 -4.71 -10.77
N ILE A 10 11.70 -4.73 -10.60
CA ILE A 10 11.03 -4.21 -9.40
C ILE A 10 10.68 -5.37 -8.48
N ASN A 11 11.59 -5.69 -7.57
CA ASN A 11 11.42 -6.77 -6.61
C ASN A 11 10.53 -6.35 -5.44
N GLY A 12 9.89 -7.33 -4.81
CA GLY A 12 9.08 -7.13 -3.61
C GLY A 12 7.58 -7.13 -3.85
N GLY A 13 6.83 -6.77 -2.82
CA GLY A 13 5.37 -6.86 -2.85
C GLY A 13 4.68 -5.71 -3.57
N ALA A 14 3.35 -5.84 -3.70
CA ALA A 14 2.48 -4.93 -4.42
C ALA A 14 2.65 -3.44 -4.02
N GLY A 15 2.83 -3.14 -2.72
CA GLY A 15 3.06 -1.77 -2.26
C GLY A 15 4.35 -1.15 -2.82
N ARG A 16 5.43 -1.94 -2.94
CA ARG A 16 6.69 -1.47 -3.54
C ARG A 16 6.53 -1.22 -5.04
N VAL A 17 5.80 -2.10 -5.72
CA VAL A 17 5.59 -1.96 -7.17
C VAL A 17 4.78 -0.71 -7.51
N ILE A 18 3.67 -0.46 -6.80
CA ILE A 18 2.86 0.75 -7.06
C ILE A 18 3.65 2.04 -6.76
N CYS A 19 4.57 2.02 -5.78
CA CYS A 19 5.47 3.14 -5.50
C CYS A 19 6.51 3.38 -6.60
N ALA A 20 6.87 2.36 -7.38
CA ALA A 20 7.79 2.51 -8.51
C ALA A 20 7.11 3.09 -9.77
N VAL A 21 5.77 3.02 -9.87
CA VAL A 21 5.03 3.48 -11.06
C VAL A 21 5.37 4.92 -11.45
N PRO A 22 5.36 5.93 -10.55
CA PRO A 22 5.64 7.31 -10.94
C PRO A 22 7.05 7.51 -11.53
N ALA A 23 8.05 6.82 -11.00
CA ALA A 23 9.42 6.88 -11.52
C ALA A 23 9.52 6.27 -12.93
N LEU A 24 8.83 5.16 -13.16
CA LEU A 24 8.78 4.51 -14.47
C LEU A 24 7.97 5.32 -15.50
N GLU A 25 6.94 6.04 -15.05
CA GLU A 25 6.20 7.01 -15.87
C GLU A 25 7.11 8.14 -16.32
N LYS A 26 7.92 8.68 -15.40
CA LYS A 26 8.92 9.71 -15.72
C LYS A 26 9.98 9.21 -16.67
N TYR A 27 10.46 7.97 -16.49
CA TYR A 27 11.39 7.38 -17.43
C TYR A 27 10.80 7.31 -18.85
N ALA A 28 9.55 6.83 -18.96
CA ALA A 28 8.86 6.75 -20.25
C ALA A 28 8.61 8.13 -20.89
N GLU A 29 8.40 9.17 -20.09
CA GLU A 29 8.23 10.55 -20.55
C GLU A 29 9.55 11.17 -21.06
N GLU A 30 10.63 10.95 -20.33
CA GLU A 30 11.94 11.53 -20.60
C GLU A 30 12.70 10.78 -21.71
N HIS A 31 12.31 9.51 -21.97
CA HIS A 31 12.93 8.62 -22.95
C HIS A 31 11.88 8.01 -23.92
N PRO A 32 11.13 8.84 -24.67
CA PRO A 32 9.99 8.36 -25.48
C PRO A 32 10.39 7.36 -26.57
N ASP A 33 11.60 7.47 -27.10
CA ASP A 33 12.11 6.62 -28.19
C ASP A 33 12.89 5.39 -27.67
N GLU A 34 13.14 5.31 -26.37
CA GLU A 34 13.86 4.18 -25.79
C GLU A 34 12.95 2.98 -25.59
N LYS A 35 13.45 1.81 -26.00
CA LYS A 35 12.83 0.54 -25.64
C LYS A 35 13.29 0.16 -24.23
N PHE A 36 12.35 -0.09 -23.33
CA PHE A 36 12.65 -0.66 -22.03
C PHE A 36 11.55 -1.61 -21.59
N LEU A 37 11.89 -2.49 -20.66
CA LEU A 37 10.97 -3.44 -20.05
C LEU A 37 10.95 -3.25 -18.52
N ILE A 38 9.87 -3.72 -17.92
CA ILE A 38 9.67 -3.77 -16.47
C ILE A 38 9.42 -5.22 -16.11
N VAL A 39 10.18 -5.75 -15.17
CA VAL A 39 10.00 -7.11 -14.64
C VAL A 39 9.66 -7.00 -13.17
N CYS A 40 8.52 -7.57 -12.78
CA CYS A 40 8.06 -7.52 -11.40
C CYS A 40 8.02 -8.91 -10.76
N GLU A 41 8.41 -9.00 -9.50
CA GLU A 41 8.22 -10.19 -8.67
C GLU A 41 6.76 -10.38 -8.27
N GLY A 42 6.00 -9.27 -8.19
CA GLY A 42 4.57 -9.24 -7.93
C GLY A 42 3.99 -7.88 -8.30
N GLY A 43 2.66 -7.76 -8.33
CA GLY A 43 2.02 -6.47 -8.58
C GLY A 43 2.02 -6.01 -10.05
N THR A 44 2.31 -6.89 -11.02
CA THR A 44 2.18 -6.61 -12.46
C THR A 44 0.80 -6.07 -12.82
N ASP A 45 -0.20 -6.44 -12.05
CA ASP A 45 -1.59 -5.99 -12.20
C ASP A 45 -1.76 -4.47 -12.13
N PHE A 46 -0.89 -3.73 -11.45
CA PHE A 46 -0.98 -2.27 -11.39
C PHE A 46 -0.73 -1.59 -12.73
N PHE A 47 -0.03 -2.25 -13.63
CA PHE A 47 0.26 -1.73 -14.96
C PHE A 47 -0.82 -2.06 -16.01
N LYS A 48 -1.80 -2.89 -15.66
CA LYS A 48 -2.87 -3.27 -16.59
C LYS A 48 -3.69 -2.06 -17.00
N GLY A 49 -3.77 -1.82 -18.31
CA GLY A 49 -4.43 -0.65 -18.88
C GLY A 49 -3.69 0.68 -18.68
N HIS A 50 -2.46 0.66 -18.18
CA HIS A 50 -1.65 1.85 -18.01
C HIS A 50 -1.27 2.44 -19.38
N PRO A 51 -1.47 3.75 -19.64
CA PRO A 51 -1.37 4.33 -20.98
C PRO A 51 0.04 4.21 -21.60
N LYS A 52 1.09 4.25 -20.78
CA LYS A 52 2.49 4.23 -21.25
C LYS A 52 3.23 2.93 -20.97
N LEU A 53 2.84 2.20 -19.90
CA LEU A 53 3.64 1.10 -19.35
C LEU A 53 3.02 -0.27 -19.58
N HIS A 54 1.74 -0.36 -19.93
CA HIS A 54 0.97 -1.60 -20.06
C HIS A 54 1.67 -2.71 -20.88
N ASN A 55 2.25 -2.37 -22.03
CA ASN A 55 2.89 -3.34 -22.93
C ASN A 55 4.37 -3.61 -22.61
N ARG A 56 4.89 -3.08 -21.50
CA ARG A 56 6.30 -3.17 -21.14
C ARG A 56 6.56 -4.06 -19.94
N VAL A 57 5.49 -4.62 -19.35
CA VAL A 57 5.56 -5.30 -18.04
C VAL A 57 5.46 -6.80 -18.19
N TYR A 58 6.35 -7.50 -17.50
CA TYR A 58 6.40 -8.94 -17.40
C TYR A 58 6.49 -9.37 -15.94
N ASP A 59 5.87 -10.50 -15.64
CA ASP A 59 6.12 -11.22 -14.39
C ASP A 59 7.48 -11.91 -14.47
N ASN A 60 8.23 -11.97 -13.37
CA ASN A 60 9.53 -12.65 -13.33
C ASN A 60 9.43 -14.17 -13.58
N TRP A 61 8.23 -14.74 -13.51
CA TRP A 61 7.91 -16.13 -13.85
C TRP A 61 7.50 -16.32 -15.31
N HIS A 62 7.51 -15.25 -16.11
CA HIS A 62 7.17 -15.34 -17.53
C HIS A 62 8.06 -16.35 -18.25
N LYS A 63 7.41 -17.30 -18.95
CA LYS A 63 8.14 -18.40 -19.65
C LYS A 63 9.17 -17.82 -20.63
N ASN A 64 10.39 -18.30 -20.56
CA ASN A 64 11.52 -17.89 -21.41
C ASN A 64 11.85 -16.39 -21.31
N LEU A 65 11.54 -15.73 -20.20
CA LEU A 65 11.75 -14.30 -20.02
C LEU A 65 13.16 -13.84 -20.47
N PHE A 66 14.20 -14.51 -19.98
CA PHE A 66 15.59 -14.15 -20.30
C PHE A 66 15.93 -14.41 -21.77
N HIS A 67 15.44 -15.50 -22.34
CA HIS A 67 15.79 -15.91 -23.70
C HIS A 67 15.07 -15.07 -24.76
N ASP A 68 13.81 -14.73 -24.54
CA ASP A 68 12.96 -14.13 -25.55
C ASP A 68 12.80 -12.61 -25.38
N LYS A 69 13.01 -12.09 -24.16
CA LYS A 69 12.71 -10.69 -23.83
C LYS A 69 13.93 -9.89 -23.37
N LEU A 70 14.85 -10.51 -22.62
CA LEU A 70 15.93 -9.79 -21.95
C LEU A 70 17.29 -9.91 -22.65
N VAL A 71 17.37 -10.66 -23.76
CA VAL A 71 18.58 -10.74 -24.58
C VAL A 71 18.96 -9.33 -25.05
N ASP A 72 20.25 -9.01 -24.93
CA ASP A 72 20.84 -7.72 -25.30
C ASP A 72 20.31 -6.51 -24.51
N MET A 73 19.68 -6.71 -23.36
CA MET A 73 19.23 -5.64 -22.47
C MET A 73 20.21 -5.45 -21.29
N ASP A 74 20.34 -4.21 -20.86
CA ASP A 74 20.98 -3.88 -19.59
C ASP A 74 19.99 -4.12 -18.45
N LEU A 75 20.33 -5.04 -17.54
CA LEU A 75 19.49 -5.39 -16.39
C LEU A 75 19.76 -4.42 -15.24
N VAL A 76 18.73 -3.70 -14.80
CA VAL A 76 18.79 -2.71 -13.74
C VAL A 76 17.86 -3.12 -12.62
N THR A 77 18.41 -3.30 -11.42
CA THR A 77 17.63 -3.60 -10.20
C THR A 77 17.70 -2.41 -9.25
N PRO A 78 16.72 -1.51 -9.26
CA PRO A 78 16.70 -0.37 -8.35
C PRO A 78 16.60 -0.81 -6.90
N GLU A 79 17.48 -0.26 -6.03
CA GLU A 79 17.51 -0.50 -4.59
C GLU A 79 17.20 0.78 -3.80
N PRO A 80 15.94 1.24 -3.81
CA PRO A 80 15.54 2.54 -3.27
C PRO A 80 15.83 2.70 -1.76
N TYR A 81 15.92 1.59 -1.02
CA TYR A 81 16.24 1.62 0.41
C TYR A 81 17.69 2.00 0.71
N ARG A 82 18.59 1.91 -0.30
CA ARG A 82 20.00 2.29 -0.20
C ARG A 82 20.27 3.72 -0.65
N VAL A 83 19.26 4.40 -1.16
CA VAL A 83 19.35 5.82 -1.55
C VAL A 83 19.56 6.67 -0.30
N TRP A 84 20.58 7.53 -0.31
CA TRP A 84 20.95 8.35 0.83
C TRP A 84 19.77 9.21 1.33
N GLU A 85 19.02 9.80 0.40
CA GLU A 85 17.86 10.65 0.68
C GLU A 85 16.72 9.85 1.34
N TYR A 86 16.52 8.60 0.93
CA TYR A 86 15.55 7.72 1.57
C TYR A 86 15.99 7.32 2.97
N PHE A 87 17.24 6.88 3.09
CA PHE A 87 17.84 6.46 4.37
C PHE A 87 17.82 7.57 5.42
N ASN A 88 17.97 8.84 4.99
CA ASN A 88 17.95 10.01 5.86
C ASN A 88 16.57 10.70 5.93
N GLN A 89 15.49 10.03 5.56
CA GLN A 89 14.10 10.51 5.59
C GLN A 89 13.91 11.84 4.84
N LYS A 90 14.58 12.01 3.70
CA LYS A 90 14.49 13.20 2.84
C LYS A 90 13.58 13.01 1.64
N CYS A 91 13.18 11.78 1.34
CA CYS A 91 12.33 11.46 0.21
C CYS A 91 11.42 10.25 0.47
N SER A 92 10.36 10.15 -0.31
CA SER A 92 9.46 9.00 -0.34
C SER A 92 10.08 7.82 -1.10
N LEU A 93 9.48 6.63 -0.94
CA LEU A 93 9.87 5.44 -1.70
C LEU A 93 9.75 5.65 -3.21
N SER A 94 8.73 6.38 -3.68
CA SER A 94 8.58 6.70 -5.11
C SER A 94 9.72 7.59 -5.61
N GLN A 95 10.10 8.60 -4.83
CA GLN A 95 11.22 9.48 -5.17
C GLN A 95 12.57 8.75 -5.13
N ALA A 96 12.74 7.83 -4.19
CA ALA A 96 13.93 6.98 -4.14
C ALA A 96 14.03 6.05 -5.38
N PHE A 97 12.90 5.51 -5.86
CA PHE A 97 12.87 4.82 -7.15
C PHE A 97 13.24 5.75 -8.31
N ASP A 98 12.79 7.00 -8.29
CA ASP A 98 13.13 7.97 -9.34
C ASP A 98 14.63 8.30 -9.37
N ILE A 99 15.24 8.44 -8.20
CA ILE A 99 16.70 8.63 -8.08
C ILE A 99 17.44 7.45 -8.73
N GLU A 100 17.07 6.22 -8.43
CA GLU A 100 17.70 5.02 -8.97
C GLU A 100 17.43 4.77 -10.46
N ILE A 101 16.21 5.05 -10.93
CA ILE A 101 15.79 4.78 -12.32
C ILE A 101 16.22 5.90 -13.26
N ASN A 102 16.00 7.16 -12.85
CA ASN A 102 16.18 8.33 -13.70
C ASN A 102 17.45 9.11 -13.40
N ASN A 103 18.18 8.75 -12.34
CA ASN A 103 19.40 9.43 -11.91
C ASN A 103 19.18 10.97 -11.73
N LYS A 104 18.06 11.32 -11.10
CA LYS A 104 17.70 12.71 -10.78
C LYS A 104 17.73 12.90 -9.26
N GLY A 105 17.78 14.15 -8.82
CA GLY A 105 17.56 14.49 -7.42
C GLY A 105 16.09 14.32 -7.01
N VAL A 106 15.81 14.58 -5.72
CA VAL A 106 14.44 14.54 -5.20
C VAL A 106 13.56 15.55 -5.95
N ARG A 107 12.47 15.07 -6.52
CA ARG A 107 11.50 15.88 -7.28
C ARG A 107 10.07 15.39 -7.05
N ASP A 108 9.09 16.22 -7.38
CA ASP A 108 7.68 15.81 -7.38
C ASP A 108 7.39 14.90 -8.57
N LEU A 109 6.76 13.78 -8.29
CA LEU A 109 6.41 12.75 -9.29
C LEU A 109 4.90 12.68 -9.55
N GLY A 110 4.10 13.31 -8.70
CA GLY A 110 2.67 13.15 -8.71
C GLY A 110 2.21 11.77 -8.19
N ARG A 111 0.95 11.45 -8.45
CA ARG A 111 0.33 10.18 -8.03
C ARG A 111 0.60 9.08 -9.06
N PRO A 112 0.76 7.81 -8.62
CA PRO A 112 0.86 6.69 -9.57
C PRO A 112 -0.43 6.55 -10.37
N THR A 113 -0.30 6.34 -11.67
CA THR A 113 -1.46 6.07 -12.54
C THR A 113 -1.96 4.65 -12.34
N LEU A 114 -3.13 4.51 -11.75
CA LEU A 114 -3.84 3.22 -11.61
C LEU A 114 -5.14 3.27 -12.42
N LYS A 115 -5.18 2.57 -13.55
CA LYS A 115 -6.36 2.47 -14.43
C LYS A 115 -7.18 1.24 -14.10
N LEU A 116 -8.39 1.43 -13.59
CA LEU A 116 -9.36 0.35 -13.40
C LEU A 116 -10.26 0.24 -14.62
N THR A 117 -10.65 -0.99 -14.95
CA THR A 117 -11.67 -1.27 -15.96
C THR A 117 -13.07 -0.94 -15.41
N GLN A 118 -14.03 -0.77 -16.30
CA GLN A 118 -15.41 -0.55 -15.88
C GLN A 118 -15.96 -1.73 -15.08
N ASP A 119 -15.57 -2.96 -15.41
CA ASP A 119 -15.99 -4.17 -14.69
C ASP A 119 -15.42 -4.19 -13.25
N GLU A 120 -14.14 -3.83 -13.06
CA GLU A 120 -13.53 -3.74 -11.74
C GLU A 120 -14.23 -2.70 -10.86
N ILE A 121 -14.57 -1.55 -11.43
CA ILE A 121 -15.32 -0.49 -10.73
C ILE A 121 -16.74 -0.97 -10.40
N THR A 122 -17.41 -1.60 -11.35
CA THR A 122 -18.80 -2.07 -11.18
C THR A 122 -18.86 -3.19 -10.13
N ASN A 123 -17.96 -4.17 -10.20
CA ASN A 123 -17.89 -5.27 -9.23
C ASN A 123 -17.59 -4.74 -7.82
N GLY A 124 -16.66 -3.79 -7.70
CA GLY A 124 -16.40 -3.10 -6.43
C GLY A 124 -17.64 -2.40 -5.89
N LYS A 125 -18.39 -1.69 -6.75
CA LYS A 125 -19.66 -1.02 -6.38
C LYS A 125 -20.73 -1.99 -5.91
N VAL A 126 -20.88 -3.14 -6.58
CA VAL A 126 -21.81 -4.19 -6.17
C VAL A 126 -21.44 -4.72 -4.81
N GLY A 127 -20.16 -5.10 -4.59
CA GLY A 127 -19.69 -5.60 -3.30
C GLY A 127 -19.92 -4.61 -2.15
N VAL A 128 -19.67 -3.31 -2.37
CA VAL A 128 -19.93 -2.28 -1.36
C VAL A 128 -21.43 -2.13 -1.08
N LYS A 129 -22.29 -2.15 -2.10
CA LYS A 129 -23.74 -2.11 -1.92
C LYS A 129 -24.29 -3.29 -1.13
N ASP A 130 -23.74 -4.48 -1.36
CA ASP A 130 -24.14 -5.69 -0.62
C ASP A 130 -23.77 -5.57 0.88
N VAL A 131 -22.63 -4.95 1.19
CA VAL A 131 -22.26 -4.68 2.59
C VAL A 131 -23.20 -3.65 3.22
N ILE A 132 -23.51 -2.57 2.53
CA ILE A 132 -24.49 -1.55 2.98
C ILE A 132 -25.85 -2.20 3.25
N ALA A 133 -26.34 -3.06 2.34
CA ALA A 133 -27.61 -3.73 2.50
C ALA A 133 -27.65 -4.64 3.75
N LYS A 134 -26.54 -5.29 4.08
CA LYS A 134 -26.42 -6.17 5.25
C LYS A 134 -26.29 -5.41 6.57
N THR A 135 -25.62 -4.28 6.57
CA THR A 135 -25.33 -3.51 7.80
C THR A 135 -26.32 -2.37 8.04
N GLY A 136 -27.05 -1.93 7.00
CA GLY A 136 -27.98 -0.79 7.05
C GLY A 136 -27.29 0.58 7.15
N LYS A 137 -25.95 0.66 6.99
CA LYS A 137 -25.18 1.88 7.16
C LYS A 137 -24.63 2.37 5.83
N ALA A 138 -24.97 3.61 5.46
CA ALA A 138 -24.58 4.20 4.18
C ALA A 138 -23.09 4.59 4.10
N LYS A 139 -22.49 5.00 5.23
CA LYS A 139 -21.05 5.32 5.30
C LYS A 139 -20.22 4.03 5.23
N THR A 140 -19.18 4.02 4.42
CA THR A 140 -18.39 2.82 4.13
C THR A 140 -16.90 3.06 4.35
N ILE A 141 -16.23 2.09 4.96
CA ILE A 141 -14.79 2.14 5.21
C ILE A 141 -14.13 0.79 4.93
N VAL A 142 -13.01 0.81 4.19
CA VAL A 142 -12.08 -0.33 4.15
C VAL A 142 -11.07 -0.16 5.27
N PHE A 143 -10.89 -1.18 6.09
CA PHE A 143 -9.84 -1.25 7.09
C PHE A 143 -8.84 -2.35 6.72
N GLN A 144 -7.58 -1.97 6.46
CA GLN A 144 -6.46 -2.90 6.31
C GLN A 144 -5.57 -2.82 7.55
N PRO A 145 -5.80 -3.68 8.57
CA PRO A 145 -5.05 -3.61 9.83
C PRO A 145 -3.69 -4.28 9.77
N PHE A 146 -3.45 -5.17 8.79
CA PHE A 146 -2.28 -6.02 8.76
C PHE A 146 -1.43 -5.77 7.51
N GLY A 147 -0.11 -5.66 7.73
CA GLY A 147 0.89 -5.63 6.68
C GLY A 147 1.32 -7.04 6.24
N ARG A 148 2.19 -7.12 5.23
CA ARG A 148 2.71 -8.40 4.70
C ARG A 148 3.49 -9.22 5.73
N GLY A 149 4.03 -8.59 6.78
CA GLY A 149 4.81 -9.26 7.83
C GLY A 149 3.98 -10.06 8.83
N VAL A 150 2.66 -9.90 8.79
CA VAL A 150 1.77 -10.55 9.74
C VAL A 150 1.84 -12.07 9.64
N GLN A 151 1.85 -12.74 10.79
CA GLN A 151 1.86 -14.18 10.93
C GLN A 151 0.79 -14.60 11.92
N MET A 152 0.19 -15.75 11.68
CA MET A 152 -0.76 -16.37 12.60
C MET A 152 -0.21 -17.73 13.08
N LYS A 153 -0.07 -17.90 14.40
CA LYS A 153 0.35 -19.13 15.04
C LYS A 153 -0.74 -19.55 16.03
N GLY A 154 -1.57 -20.54 15.65
CA GLY A 154 -2.80 -20.84 16.36
C GLY A 154 -3.72 -19.62 16.35
N ASP A 155 -4.17 -19.16 17.50
CA ASP A 155 -5.04 -17.98 17.64
C ASP A 155 -4.27 -16.66 17.85
N VAL A 156 -2.94 -16.71 17.83
CA VAL A 156 -2.09 -15.54 18.07
C VAL A 156 -1.67 -14.93 16.74
N VAL A 157 -2.00 -13.66 16.56
CA VAL A 157 -1.59 -12.84 15.40
C VAL A 157 -0.42 -11.94 15.82
N THR A 158 0.70 -12.04 15.12
CA THR A 158 1.92 -11.25 15.38
C THR A 158 2.47 -10.66 14.09
N ASP A 159 3.15 -9.53 14.19
CA ASP A 159 3.90 -8.94 13.08
C ASP A 159 5.27 -8.43 13.58
N PRO A 160 6.34 -9.21 13.39
CA PRO A 160 7.69 -8.81 13.79
C PRO A 160 8.18 -7.52 13.10
N SER A 161 7.52 -7.12 11.99
CA SER A 161 7.89 -5.88 11.30
C SER A 161 7.42 -4.61 12.03
N GLY A 162 6.56 -4.72 13.05
CA GLY A 162 6.02 -3.58 13.79
C GLY A 162 5.14 -2.64 12.97
N ARG A 163 4.49 -3.15 11.91
CA ARG A 163 3.61 -2.35 11.04
C ARG A 163 2.14 -2.61 11.24
N SER A 164 1.76 -3.82 11.68
CA SER A 164 0.38 -4.24 11.83
C SER A 164 -0.19 -3.81 13.18
N PHE A 165 -1.50 -3.59 13.20
CA PHE A 165 -2.26 -3.43 14.45
C PHE A 165 -2.26 -4.73 15.24
N GLU A 166 -2.32 -4.63 16.57
CA GLU A 166 -2.61 -5.78 17.41
C GLU A 166 -4.07 -6.20 17.27
N LEU A 167 -4.35 -7.50 17.29
CA LEU A 167 -5.69 -8.05 17.02
C LEU A 167 -6.76 -7.48 17.97
N GLY A 168 -6.42 -7.30 19.25
CA GLY A 168 -7.34 -6.69 20.24
C GLY A 168 -7.73 -5.26 19.86
N ASN A 169 -6.76 -4.44 19.41
CA ASN A 169 -7.02 -3.08 18.95
C ASN A 169 -7.84 -3.07 17.65
N VAL A 170 -7.60 -4.03 16.72
CA VAL A 170 -8.41 -4.17 15.50
C VAL A 170 -9.88 -4.36 15.85
N ILE A 171 -10.19 -5.29 16.77
CA ILE A 171 -11.57 -5.57 17.19
C ILE A 171 -12.19 -4.34 17.86
N SER A 172 -11.46 -3.69 18.76
CA SER A 172 -11.92 -2.49 19.45
C SER A 172 -12.25 -1.36 18.48
N ILE A 173 -11.34 -1.06 17.54
CA ILE A 173 -11.52 -0.03 16.50
C ILE A 173 -12.70 -0.37 15.59
N ILE A 174 -12.83 -1.63 15.15
CA ILE A 174 -13.99 -2.06 14.34
C ILE A 174 -15.29 -1.79 15.09
N ASN A 175 -15.39 -2.18 16.38
CA ASN A 175 -16.58 -1.94 17.19
C ASN A 175 -16.94 -0.46 17.37
N LYS A 176 -15.92 0.41 17.39
CA LYS A 176 -16.13 1.87 17.44
C LYS A 176 -16.61 2.41 16.09
N LEU A 177 -15.99 1.98 15.00
CA LEU A 177 -16.36 2.38 13.62
C LEU A 177 -17.73 1.87 13.20
N GLN A 178 -18.12 0.67 13.63
CA GLN A 178 -19.42 0.06 13.32
C GLN A 178 -20.61 0.86 13.85
N LYS A 179 -20.43 1.83 14.73
CA LYS A 179 -21.52 2.73 15.16
C LYS A 179 -22.07 3.55 14.00
N GLU A 180 -21.24 3.88 13.00
CA GLU A 180 -21.62 4.74 11.88
C GLU A 180 -21.27 4.19 10.49
N PHE A 181 -20.27 3.30 10.41
CA PHE A 181 -19.75 2.80 9.15
C PHE A 181 -20.09 1.32 8.90
N SER A 182 -20.32 0.99 7.65
CA SER A 182 -20.18 -0.37 7.12
C SER A 182 -18.69 -0.68 6.98
N VAL A 183 -18.17 -1.62 7.78
CA VAL A 183 -16.73 -1.92 7.83
C VAL A 183 -16.43 -3.12 6.94
N ILE A 184 -15.47 -2.95 6.03
CA ILE A 184 -14.92 -4.00 5.17
C ILE A 184 -13.45 -4.20 5.57
N VAL A 185 -13.09 -5.38 6.05
CA VAL A 185 -11.71 -5.66 6.45
C VAL A 185 -10.94 -6.31 5.30
N MET A 186 -9.84 -5.68 4.91
CA MET A 186 -8.89 -6.20 3.93
C MET A 186 -7.80 -6.99 4.66
N THR A 187 -7.88 -8.31 4.60
CA THR A 187 -6.91 -9.22 5.21
C THR A 187 -6.82 -10.53 4.43
N GLU A 188 -5.64 -11.14 4.47
CA GLU A 188 -5.41 -12.51 3.99
C GLU A 188 -5.52 -13.55 5.11
N LEU A 189 -5.60 -13.11 6.37
CA LEU A 189 -5.75 -13.98 7.51
C LEU A 189 -7.19 -14.54 7.57
N PRO A 190 -7.37 -15.84 7.85
CA PRO A 190 -8.69 -16.48 7.93
C PRO A 190 -9.38 -16.17 9.27
N LEU A 191 -9.61 -14.88 9.56
CA LEU A 191 -10.20 -14.42 10.80
C LEU A 191 -11.72 -14.34 10.73
N ASN A 192 -12.41 -14.83 11.76
CA ASN A 192 -13.83 -14.62 11.95
C ASN A 192 -14.03 -13.53 13.03
N PHE A 193 -14.29 -12.31 12.59
CA PHE A 193 -14.39 -11.14 13.47
C PHE A 193 -15.58 -11.23 14.45
N GLN A 194 -16.66 -11.94 14.13
CA GLN A 194 -17.79 -12.14 15.05
C GLN A 194 -17.39 -13.01 16.23
N THR A 195 -16.66 -14.12 15.98
CA THR A 195 -16.18 -14.98 17.07
C THR A 195 -15.07 -14.33 17.89
N LEU A 196 -14.37 -13.35 17.32
CA LEU A 196 -13.33 -12.58 18.00
C LEU A 196 -13.86 -11.38 18.79
N GLY A 197 -15.19 -11.11 18.75
CA GLY A 197 -15.82 -10.09 19.60
C GLY A 197 -16.30 -8.83 18.87
N CYS A 198 -16.37 -8.83 17.53
CA CYS A 198 -17.05 -7.75 16.81
C CYS A 198 -18.56 -7.85 17.04
N LYS A 199 -19.16 -6.69 17.37
CA LYS A 199 -20.58 -6.60 17.75
C LYS A 199 -21.54 -6.78 16.59
N GLU A 200 -21.14 -6.33 15.40
CA GLU A 200 -21.92 -6.40 14.18
C GLU A 200 -21.15 -7.13 13.09
N GLN A 201 -21.85 -7.50 12.02
CA GLN A 201 -21.24 -8.18 10.89
C GLN A 201 -20.12 -7.33 10.25
N VAL A 202 -18.97 -7.97 10.04
CA VAL A 202 -17.83 -7.42 9.33
C VAL A 202 -17.72 -8.12 7.98
N ALA A 203 -17.61 -7.35 6.91
CA ALA A 203 -17.35 -7.93 5.60
C ALA A 203 -15.84 -8.22 5.46
N THR A 204 -15.52 -9.48 5.16
CA THR A 204 -14.13 -9.94 4.96
C THR A 204 -14.02 -10.70 3.65
N PRO A 205 -14.03 -9.99 2.50
CA PRO A 205 -13.81 -10.64 1.22
C PRO A 205 -12.44 -11.33 1.21
N SER A 206 -12.41 -12.62 0.91
CA SER A 206 -11.18 -13.42 0.89
C SER A 206 -10.74 -13.74 -0.53
N ASN A 207 -9.45 -13.99 -0.72
CA ASN A 207 -8.86 -14.41 -2.00
C ASN A 207 -9.15 -13.47 -3.18
N LEU A 208 -9.36 -12.18 -2.92
CA LEU A 208 -9.56 -11.21 -3.99
C LEU A 208 -8.22 -10.79 -4.61
N PRO A 209 -8.10 -10.79 -5.94
CA PRO A 209 -7.00 -10.12 -6.63
C PRO A 209 -6.89 -8.65 -6.22
N ILE A 210 -5.67 -8.11 -6.24
CA ILE A 210 -5.41 -6.72 -5.81
C ILE A 210 -6.24 -5.68 -6.59
N ARG A 211 -6.56 -5.95 -7.85
CA ARG A 211 -7.40 -5.06 -8.66
C ARG A 211 -8.86 -5.06 -8.25
N GLN A 212 -9.39 -6.18 -7.76
CA GLN A 212 -10.73 -6.21 -7.18
C GLN A 212 -10.78 -5.42 -5.87
N TRP A 213 -9.73 -5.52 -5.04
CA TRP A 213 -9.58 -4.64 -3.88
C TRP A 213 -9.52 -3.16 -4.29
N ALA A 214 -8.77 -2.82 -5.34
CA ALA A 214 -8.75 -1.45 -5.86
C ALA A 214 -10.14 -0.99 -6.34
N GLY A 215 -10.93 -1.88 -6.93
CA GLY A 215 -12.34 -1.62 -7.27
C GLY A 215 -13.22 -1.34 -6.05
N ILE A 216 -13.05 -2.09 -4.95
CA ILE A 216 -13.73 -1.84 -3.68
C ILE A 216 -13.28 -0.50 -3.10
N ILE A 217 -11.97 -0.26 -3.01
CA ILE A 217 -11.37 0.99 -2.51
C ILE A 217 -11.89 2.20 -3.31
N LYS A 218 -12.06 2.07 -4.62
CA LYS A 218 -12.63 3.13 -5.47
C LYS A 218 -14.05 3.51 -5.04
N ASN A 219 -14.83 2.57 -4.53
CA ASN A 219 -16.26 2.73 -4.26
C ASN A 219 -16.62 2.95 -2.78
N VAL A 220 -15.72 2.73 -1.83
CA VAL A 220 -15.94 3.11 -0.43
C VAL A 220 -15.67 4.59 -0.20
N ASP A 221 -16.16 5.13 0.91
CA ASP A 221 -15.94 6.53 1.27
C ASP A 221 -14.52 6.78 1.76
N MET A 222 -13.98 5.88 2.58
CA MET A 222 -12.70 6.05 3.26
C MET A 222 -11.91 4.78 3.41
N ILE A 223 -10.64 4.96 3.75
CA ILE A 223 -9.72 3.88 4.12
C ILE A 223 -9.09 4.18 5.49
N LEU A 224 -9.01 3.15 6.34
CA LEU A 224 -8.12 3.09 7.51
C LEU A 224 -7.10 1.98 7.26
N THR A 225 -5.82 2.26 7.45
CA THR A 225 -4.78 1.29 7.12
C THR A 225 -3.55 1.42 8.00
N CYS A 226 -2.83 0.34 8.18
CA CYS A 226 -1.41 0.36 8.58
C CYS A 226 -0.50 0.71 7.40
N ASP A 227 0.83 0.62 7.58
CA ASP A 227 1.78 0.68 6.45
C ASP A 227 1.62 -0.53 5.54
N SER A 228 0.71 -0.40 4.58
CA SER A 228 0.37 -1.47 3.64
C SER A 228 -0.11 -0.92 2.28
N VAL A 229 -0.38 -1.83 1.33
CA VAL A 229 -0.70 -1.49 -0.05
C VAL A 229 -1.94 -0.61 -0.22
N SER A 230 -2.92 -0.72 0.68
CA SER A 230 -4.18 0.05 0.55
C SER A 230 -3.97 1.56 0.63
N GLN A 231 -2.97 2.07 1.42
CA GLN A 231 -2.67 3.50 1.44
C GLN A 231 -2.18 4.00 0.06
N HIS A 232 -1.38 3.19 -0.63
CA HIS A 232 -0.85 3.55 -1.94
C HIS A 232 -1.95 3.48 -3.02
N ILE A 233 -2.86 2.51 -2.94
CA ILE A 233 -4.04 2.44 -3.80
C ILE A 233 -4.97 3.63 -3.53
N ALA A 234 -5.20 3.97 -2.26
CA ALA A 234 -5.99 5.15 -1.88
C ALA A 234 -5.40 6.44 -2.47
N TYR A 235 -4.08 6.61 -2.34
CA TYR A 235 -3.37 7.75 -2.92
C TYR A 235 -3.51 7.80 -4.44
N ALA A 236 -3.29 6.67 -5.14
CA ALA A 236 -3.44 6.58 -6.59
C ALA A 236 -4.85 6.92 -7.07
N LEU A 237 -5.88 6.49 -6.32
CA LEU A 237 -7.29 6.70 -6.65
C LEU A 237 -7.88 8.00 -6.07
N ASN A 238 -7.07 8.82 -5.42
CA ASN A 238 -7.49 10.05 -4.73
C ASN A 238 -8.59 9.81 -3.69
N LYS A 239 -8.46 8.74 -2.88
CA LYS A 239 -9.43 8.39 -1.83
C LYS A 239 -8.95 8.88 -0.48
N PRO A 240 -9.84 9.42 0.37
CA PRO A 240 -9.51 9.77 1.75
C PRO A 240 -8.99 8.55 2.52
N ALA A 241 -7.88 8.72 3.23
CA ALA A 241 -7.30 7.63 4.02
C ALA A 241 -6.68 8.12 5.32
N VAL A 242 -6.86 7.34 6.39
CA VAL A 242 -6.09 7.46 7.63
C VAL A 242 -5.05 6.34 7.64
N SER A 243 -3.78 6.73 7.65
CA SER A 243 -2.64 5.79 7.69
C SER A 243 -2.00 5.83 9.07
N VAL A 244 -1.96 4.70 9.77
CA VAL A 244 -1.36 4.55 11.09
C VAL A 244 -0.03 3.83 10.93
N LEU A 245 1.07 4.48 11.31
CA LEU A 245 2.42 4.01 11.06
C LEU A 245 3.16 3.73 12.36
N GLY A 246 3.83 2.59 12.44
CA GLY A 246 4.64 2.18 13.57
C GLY A 246 6.14 2.28 13.28
N SER A 247 6.72 1.18 12.83
CA SER A 247 8.17 1.00 12.61
C SER A 247 8.74 1.77 11.43
N THR A 248 7.92 2.32 10.55
CA THR A 248 8.33 3.00 9.32
C THR A 248 8.12 4.52 9.40
N PHE A 249 8.97 5.28 8.72
CA PHE A 249 8.91 6.74 8.74
C PHE A 249 7.82 7.28 7.78
N PRO A 250 6.94 8.21 8.23
CA PRO A 250 5.89 8.80 7.42
C PRO A 250 6.36 9.34 6.07
N VAL A 251 7.47 10.07 6.05
CA VAL A 251 8.04 10.66 4.82
C VAL A 251 8.41 9.60 3.80
N ASN A 252 8.90 8.46 4.26
CA ASN A 252 9.37 7.38 3.37
C ASN A 252 8.23 6.56 2.76
N VAL A 253 7.20 6.24 3.56
CA VAL A 253 6.22 5.22 3.16
C VAL A 253 4.80 5.74 2.99
N SER A 254 4.53 6.99 3.34
CA SER A 254 3.18 7.57 3.26
C SER A 254 3.18 8.93 2.56
N TYR A 255 2.11 9.68 2.73
CA TYR A 255 1.84 10.90 1.98
C TYR A 255 1.43 12.05 2.91
N PRO A 256 2.32 12.49 3.84
CA PRO A 256 1.96 13.45 4.90
C PRO A 256 1.59 14.84 4.38
N THR A 257 1.96 15.17 3.14
CA THR A 257 1.62 16.45 2.49
C THR A 257 0.32 16.38 1.67
N CYS A 258 -0.32 15.21 1.59
CA CYS A 258 -1.57 15.03 0.84
C CYS A 258 -2.77 15.33 1.74
N GLU A 259 -3.58 16.32 1.37
CA GLU A 259 -4.76 16.75 2.15
C GLU A 259 -5.77 15.63 2.40
N ASN A 260 -5.88 14.67 1.47
CA ASN A 260 -6.80 13.54 1.59
C ASN A 260 -6.22 12.39 2.43
N ILE A 261 -4.99 12.50 2.93
CA ILE A 261 -4.36 11.44 3.71
C ILE A 261 -3.91 11.97 5.06
N ARG A 262 -4.56 11.48 6.11
CA ARG A 262 -4.17 11.75 7.50
C ARG A 262 -3.18 10.68 7.96
N VAL A 263 -1.98 11.09 8.30
CA VAL A 263 -0.95 10.18 8.85
C VAL A 263 -0.91 10.31 10.37
N LEU A 264 -1.00 9.19 11.06
CA LEU A 264 -0.82 9.07 12.50
C LEU A 264 0.46 8.27 12.75
N ASP A 265 1.47 8.92 13.31
CA ASP A 265 2.78 8.34 13.56
C ASP A 265 2.88 7.80 15.00
N MET A 266 2.67 6.49 15.17
CA MET A 266 2.78 5.80 16.46
C MET A 266 4.24 5.61 16.90
N GLY A 267 5.16 5.67 15.94
CA GLY A 267 6.58 5.44 16.18
C GLY A 267 7.38 6.71 16.51
N GLU A 268 6.73 7.88 16.54
CA GLU A 268 7.43 9.13 16.83
C GLU A 268 8.11 9.07 18.21
N GLY A 269 9.43 9.30 18.22
CA GLY A 269 10.24 9.27 19.44
C GLY A 269 10.52 7.88 20.03
N ALA A 270 9.89 6.81 19.53
CA ALA A 270 10.05 5.45 20.03
C ALA A 270 10.65 4.48 18.99
N ARG A 271 10.57 4.81 17.71
CA ARG A 271 11.00 3.97 16.61
C ARG A 271 12.49 3.70 16.66
N ILE A 272 12.86 2.42 16.62
CA ILE A 272 14.23 2.00 16.34
C ILE A 272 14.37 1.91 14.84
N TYR A 273 15.23 2.77 14.28
CA TYR A 273 15.52 2.74 12.85
C TYR A 273 16.35 1.51 12.52
N SER A 274 15.80 0.65 11.72
CA SER A 274 16.53 -0.44 11.10
C SER A 274 16.64 -0.17 9.61
N PRO A 275 17.86 -0.10 9.07
CA PRO A 275 18.07 0.15 7.65
C PRO A 275 17.71 -1.09 6.83
N ILE A 276 16.43 -1.26 6.56
CA ILE A 276 15.92 -2.36 5.73
C ILE A 276 16.74 -2.44 4.44
N ARG A 277 17.38 -3.61 4.19
CA ARG A 277 18.13 -3.92 2.97
C ARG A 277 19.38 -3.07 2.71
N ILE A 278 19.88 -2.30 3.66
CA ILE A 278 21.18 -1.63 3.52
C ILE A 278 22.32 -2.62 3.69
N THR A 279 22.20 -3.54 4.64
CA THR A 279 23.13 -4.65 4.79
C THR A 279 22.62 -5.88 4.04
N ALA A 280 23.52 -6.80 3.68
CA ALA A 280 23.13 -8.12 3.15
C ALA A 280 22.45 -8.98 4.23
N ASP A 281 22.52 -8.58 5.48
CA ASP A 281 21.87 -9.25 6.60
C ASP A 281 20.44 -8.73 6.76
N GLU A 282 19.48 -9.55 6.36
CA GLU A 282 18.05 -9.27 6.51
C GLU A 282 17.58 -9.35 7.98
N TYR A 283 18.45 -9.81 8.88
CA TYR A 283 18.22 -9.97 10.31
C TYR A 283 18.76 -8.80 11.16
N ALA A 284 19.07 -7.66 10.53
CA ALA A 284 19.36 -6.46 11.31
C ALA A 284 18.26 -6.26 12.35
N ASP A 285 18.67 -5.99 13.59
CA ASP A 285 17.78 -5.89 14.74
C ASP A 285 16.69 -4.84 14.50
N MET A 286 15.52 -5.30 14.15
CA MET A 286 14.32 -4.47 13.89
C MET A 286 13.38 -4.50 15.08
N ASN A 287 13.90 -4.59 16.29
CA ASN A 287 13.09 -4.69 17.49
C ASN A 287 12.28 -3.40 17.73
N ASN A 288 11.11 -3.36 17.11
CA ASN A 288 10.07 -2.37 17.35
C ASN A 288 8.87 -3.02 18.05
N ASP A 289 9.10 -4.03 18.89
CA ASP A 289 8.04 -4.71 19.61
C ASP A 289 7.20 -3.73 20.42
N GLY A 290 5.88 -3.86 20.30
CA GLY A 290 4.92 -2.99 21.00
C GLY A 290 4.74 -1.59 20.43
N ILE A 291 5.46 -1.20 19.34
CA ILE A 291 5.33 0.14 18.76
C ILE A 291 3.91 0.43 18.24
N MET A 292 3.15 -0.60 17.89
CA MET A 292 1.74 -0.52 17.49
C MET A 292 0.77 -0.91 18.63
N ALA A 293 1.26 -1.06 19.85
CA ALA A 293 0.39 -1.27 21.01
C ALA A 293 -0.40 0.02 21.34
N MET A 294 -1.70 -0.12 21.50
CA MET A 294 -2.59 1.02 21.69
C MET A 294 -3.47 0.83 22.92
N ASN A 295 -3.61 1.88 23.70
CA ASN A 295 -4.65 1.98 24.69
C ASN A 295 -5.92 2.62 24.10
N GLU A 296 -7.01 2.60 24.85
CA GLU A 296 -8.29 3.13 24.39
C GLU A 296 -8.23 4.61 23.96
N LYS A 297 -7.38 5.43 24.59
CA LYS A 297 -7.20 6.84 24.20
C LYS A 297 -6.65 6.97 22.79
N ILE A 298 -5.66 6.15 22.44
CA ILE A 298 -5.05 6.13 21.10
C ILE A 298 -6.06 5.63 20.07
N GLU A 299 -6.78 4.54 20.39
CA GLU A 299 -7.85 4.04 19.50
C GLU A 299 -8.90 5.13 19.22
N ASN A 300 -9.28 5.91 20.23
CA ASN A 300 -10.22 7.03 20.04
C ASN A 300 -9.63 8.10 19.12
N VAL A 301 -8.35 8.47 19.25
CA VAL A 301 -7.67 9.39 18.33
C VAL A 301 -7.73 8.89 16.87
N ILE A 302 -7.56 7.58 16.64
CA ILE A 302 -7.65 7.00 15.29
C ILE A 302 -9.08 7.12 14.76
N VAL A 303 -10.08 6.78 15.58
CA VAL A 303 -11.50 6.85 15.19
C VAL A 303 -11.92 8.30 14.95
N ASP A 304 -11.49 9.23 15.78
CA ASP A 304 -11.76 10.67 15.62
C ASP A 304 -11.13 11.19 14.31
N ALA A 305 -9.90 10.80 14.01
CA ALA A 305 -9.25 11.16 12.74
C ALA A 305 -10.03 10.63 11.51
N VAL A 306 -10.62 9.43 11.59
CA VAL A 306 -11.52 8.91 10.55
C VAL A 306 -12.74 9.80 10.40
N HIS A 307 -13.41 10.17 11.48
CA HIS A 307 -14.60 11.02 11.44
C HIS A 307 -14.31 12.44 10.93
N GLU A 308 -13.21 13.04 11.38
CA GLU A 308 -12.78 14.36 10.93
C GLU A 308 -12.51 14.36 9.43
N LEU A 309 -11.73 13.40 8.94
CA LEU A 309 -11.39 13.31 7.53
C LEU A 309 -12.63 13.00 6.66
N TYR A 310 -13.55 12.14 7.14
CA TYR A 310 -14.82 11.89 6.46
C TYR A 310 -15.63 13.19 6.31
N ASN A 311 -15.77 13.96 7.38
CA ASN A 311 -16.54 15.20 7.34
C ASN A 311 -15.90 16.25 6.42
N ASN A 312 -14.58 16.30 6.34
CA ASN A 312 -13.85 17.28 5.54
C ASN A 312 -13.79 16.93 4.04
N CYS A 313 -13.69 15.64 3.69
CA CYS A 313 -13.41 15.21 2.32
C CYS A 313 -14.59 14.52 1.62
N VAL A 314 -15.55 13.96 2.35
CA VAL A 314 -16.62 13.13 1.76
C VAL A 314 -17.98 13.81 1.84
N LYS A 315 -18.21 14.61 2.89
CA LYS A 315 -19.52 15.22 3.16
C LYS A 315 -19.72 16.57 2.44
N GLN A 316 -18.70 17.06 1.74
CA GLN A 316 -18.81 18.22 0.85
C GLN A 316 -19.35 17.79 -0.52
#